data_c636b72b4174a682de283f7a444f1cc4
#
_entry.id   c636b72b4174a682de283f7a444f1cc4
#
_cell.length_a   1.000
_cell.length_b   1.000
_cell.length_c   1.000
_cell.angle_alpha   90.00
_cell.angle_beta   90.00
_cell.angle_gamma   90.00
#
_symmetry.space_group_name_H-M   'P 1'
#
loop_
_entity.id
_entity.type
_entity.pdbx_description
1 polymer ?
#
loop_
_entity_poly.entity_id
_entity_poly.type
_entity_poly.pdbx_seq_one_letter_code
_entity_poly.pdbx_strand_id
1 'polypeptide(L)'
;MTVDILTSTNYFLISLARVADVNGLDTIRLLQKTDINPALLRQPGLRVNTKKLAHFVWLLSNELKDESLGQCRSPNPPGTFYTMGELAVHQPNLQQAMNRGVRFHQQVVDGYSINLVVDEKTATIRIHQPRLDLDPDHLLTDLVLLALHRFYSWLIGDNITLSSVFFAYSRPPHADEYRLLFPCERKFSQSYSGFSFPALYLNKPVIQNPDKLKAFMYECPLKIFMRPQSDRSISTQVQEEIQHNLNNGGPSLSFVST
;
A
#
# COMPACT_ATOMS: atom_id res chain seq x y z
N MET A 1 22.63 -13.82 -0.28
CA MET A 1 22.02 -12.64 -0.90
C MET A 1 20.89 -12.20 0.01
N THR A 2 21.13 -11.21 0.83
CA THR A 2 20.08 -10.54 1.62
C THR A 2 19.11 -9.90 0.64
N VAL A 3 17.91 -10.44 0.52
CA VAL A 3 16.83 -9.78 -0.23
C VAL A 3 16.54 -8.49 0.51
N ASP A 4 16.96 -7.40 -0.08
CA ASP A 4 16.77 -6.07 0.48
C ASP A 4 15.25 -5.84 0.61
N ILE A 5 14.76 -5.86 1.85
CA ILE A 5 13.35 -5.68 2.24
C ILE A 5 12.81 -4.33 1.74
N LEU A 6 13.69 -3.48 1.26
CA LEU A 6 13.45 -2.13 0.77
C LEU A 6 13.39 -2.04 -0.77
N THR A 7 13.10 -3.12 -1.47
CA THR A 7 12.91 -3.07 -2.93
C THR A 7 11.51 -3.50 -3.34
N SER A 8 10.93 -2.79 -4.30
CA SER A 8 9.65 -3.07 -4.94
C SER A 8 9.86 -3.47 -6.39
N THR A 9 8.89 -4.14 -6.99
CA THR A 9 8.92 -4.39 -8.44
C THR A 9 8.90 -3.06 -9.20
N ASN A 10 9.64 -2.99 -10.30
CA ASN A 10 9.63 -1.80 -11.16
C ASN A 10 8.35 -1.67 -12.01
N TYR A 11 7.43 -2.62 -11.91
CA TYR A 11 6.10 -2.49 -12.50
C TYR A 11 5.42 -1.18 -12.05
N PHE A 12 5.40 -0.90 -10.74
CA PHE A 12 4.85 0.36 -10.23
C PHE A 12 5.56 1.58 -10.82
N LEU A 13 6.88 1.53 -10.94
CA LEU A 13 7.65 2.62 -11.53
C LEU A 13 7.28 2.85 -13.00
N ILE A 14 7.15 1.78 -13.78
CA ILE A 14 6.78 1.83 -15.21
C ILE A 14 5.37 2.42 -15.37
N SER A 15 4.42 1.99 -14.56
CA SER A 15 3.05 2.51 -14.58
C SER A 15 2.98 3.97 -14.15
N LEU A 16 3.72 4.37 -13.10
CA LEU A 16 3.83 5.75 -12.64
C LEU A 16 4.48 6.67 -13.70
N ALA A 17 5.51 6.19 -14.39
CA ALA A 17 6.15 6.92 -15.49
C ALA A 17 5.17 7.16 -16.64
N ARG A 18 4.36 6.15 -17.00
CA ARG A 18 3.30 6.28 -18.00
C ARG A 18 2.26 7.32 -17.57
N VAL A 19 1.86 7.31 -16.31
CA VAL A 19 0.94 8.35 -15.78
C VAL A 19 1.56 9.74 -15.93
N ALA A 20 2.84 9.93 -15.62
CA ALA A 20 3.53 11.20 -15.79
C ALA A 20 3.51 11.64 -17.26
N ASP A 21 3.87 10.74 -18.18
CA ASP A 21 3.92 11.02 -19.62
C ASP A 21 2.53 11.40 -20.19
N VAL A 22 1.48 10.65 -19.84
CA VAL A 22 0.10 10.91 -20.29
C VAL A 22 -0.42 12.26 -19.79
N ASN A 23 0.02 12.69 -18.60
CA ASN A 23 -0.35 14.00 -18.04
C ASN A 23 0.61 15.13 -18.42
N GLY A 24 1.50 14.90 -19.38
CA GLY A 24 2.42 15.92 -19.91
C GLY A 24 3.52 16.38 -18.97
N LEU A 25 3.84 15.57 -17.95
CA LEU A 25 4.92 15.84 -17.01
C LEU A 25 6.27 15.32 -17.57
N ASP A 26 7.34 15.99 -17.20
CA ASP A 26 8.70 15.55 -17.53
C ASP A 26 9.13 14.37 -16.62
N THR A 27 8.87 13.16 -17.13
CA THR A 27 9.22 11.91 -16.45
C THR A 27 10.69 11.80 -16.12
N ILE A 28 11.58 12.26 -17.02
CA ILE A 28 13.04 12.21 -16.78
C ILE A 28 13.43 13.10 -15.61
N ARG A 29 12.86 14.29 -15.53
CA ARG A 29 13.06 15.21 -14.41
C ARG A 29 12.57 14.62 -13.08
N LEU A 30 11.41 13.95 -13.09
CA LEU A 30 10.88 13.28 -11.90
C LEU A 30 11.80 12.13 -11.43
N LEU A 31 12.31 11.33 -12.35
CA LEU A 31 13.28 10.27 -12.05
C LEU A 31 14.58 10.82 -11.48
N GLN A 32 15.10 11.93 -12.04
CA GLN A 32 16.29 12.60 -11.52
C GLN A 32 16.09 13.12 -10.10
N LYS A 33 14.95 13.78 -9.82
CA LYS A 33 14.61 14.28 -8.48
C LYS A 33 14.53 13.16 -7.42
N THR A 34 14.21 11.94 -7.84
CA THR A 34 14.10 10.77 -6.96
C THR A 34 15.33 9.86 -6.99
N ASP A 35 16.37 10.26 -7.72
CA ASP A 35 17.58 9.45 -7.91
C ASP A 35 17.27 8.01 -8.38
N ILE A 36 16.31 7.88 -9.32
CA ILE A 36 15.95 6.62 -9.97
C ILE A 36 16.61 6.57 -11.35
N ASN A 37 17.31 5.46 -11.62
CA ASN A 37 17.93 5.25 -12.93
C ASN A 37 16.85 5.00 -13.99
N PRO A 38 16.77 5.83 -15.07
CA PRO A 38 15.79 5.65 -16.15
C PRO A 38 15.89 4.30 -16.87
N ALA A 39 17.03 3.62 -16.82
CA ALA A 39 17.18 2.28 -17.40
C ALA A 39 16.20 1.25 -16.80
N LEU A 40 15.72 1.48 -15.56
CA LEU A 40 14.72 0.64 -14.92
C LEU A 40 13.35 0.64 -15.63
N LEU A 41 13.07 1.64 -16.46
CA LEU A 41 11.83 1.69 -17.26
C LEU A 41 11.85 0.73 -18.44
N ARG A 42 13.04 0.30 -18.91
CA ARG A 42 13.20 -0.47 -20.15
C ARG A 42 13.19 -1.99 -19.94
N GLN A 43 13.32 -2.45 -18.72
CA GLN A 43 13.48 -3.86 -18.40
C GLN A 43 12.49 -4.29 -17.30
N PRO A 44 11.29 -4.77 -17.67
CA PRO A 44 10.33 -5.30 -16.70
C PRO A 44 10.94 -6.42 -15.84
N GLY A 45 10.52 -6.52 -14.59
CA GLY A 45 10.98 -7.55 -13.65
C GLY A 45 12.21 -7.15 -12.82
N LEU A 46 12.79 -5.96 -13.05
CA LEU A 46 13.81 -5.40 -12.16
C LEU A 46 13.19 -4.87 -10.87
N ARG A 47 14.04 -4.58 -9.91
CA ARG A 47 13.61 -4.03 -8.63
C ARG A 47 14.09 -2.58 -8.47
N VAL A 48 13.24 -1.77 -7.86
CA VAL A 48 13.51 -0.37 -7.51
C VAL A 48 13.55 -0.20 -6.00
N ASN A 49 14.40 0.67 -5.50
CA ASN A 49 14.41 1.02 -4.08
C ASN A 49 13.05 1.60 -3.67
N THR A 50 12.42 1.00 -2.65
CA THR A 50 11.06 1.35 -2.22
C THR A 50 10.95 2.79 -1.74
N LYS A 51 11.98 3.34 -1.08
CA LYS A 51 11.98 4.75 -0.64
C LYS A 51 11.97 5.70 -1.83
N LYS A 52 12.77 5.41 -2.87
CA LYS A 52 12.81 6.20 -4.10
C LYS A 52 11.48 6.12 -4.85
N LEU A 53 10.89 4.93 -4.93
CA LEU A 53 9.56 4.72 -5.53
C LEU A 53 8.48 5.53 -4.78
N ALA A 54 8.46 5.45 -3.46
CA ALA A 54 7.53 6.21 -2.62
C ALA A 54 7.69 7.73 -2.82
N HIS A 55 8.93 8.22 -2.94
CA HIS A 55 9.21 9.63 -3.24
C HIS A 55 8.70 9.99 -4.64
N PHE A 56 8.83 9.10 -5.63
CA PHE A 56 8.28 9.33 -6.97
C PHE A 56 6.75 9.46 -6.95
N VAL A 57 6.04 8.56 -6.22
CA VAL A 57 4.58 8.66 -6.04
C VAL A 57 4.20 10.00 -5.41
N TRP A 58 4.91 10.40 -4.37
CA TRP A 58 4.65 11.67 -3.67
C TRP A 58 4.87 12.88 -4.60
N LEU A 59 5.97 12.92 -5.35
CA LEU A 59 6.23 13.98 -6.33
C LEU A 59 5.15 14.03 -7.40
N LEU A 60 4.80 12.88 -7.97
CA LEU A 60 3.79 12.79 -9.03
C LEU A 60 2.43 13.28 -8.54
N SER A 61 1.98 12.83 -7.37
CA SER A 61 0.74 13.27 -6.75
C SER A 61 0.71 14.79 -6.52
N ASN A 62 1.83 15.37 -6.07
CA ASN A 62 1.92 16.83 -5.85
C ASN A 62 1.96 17.64 -7.16
N GLU A 63 2.69 17.19 -8.19
CA GLU A 63 2.72 17.87 -9.49
C GLU A 63 1.31 17.83 -10.15
N LEU A 64 0.59 16.71 -10.03
CA LEU A 64 -0.79 16.55 -10.52
C LEU A 64 -1.81 17.24 -9.61
N LYS A 65 -1.48 17.56 -8.34
CA LYS A 65 -2.41 17.95 -7.29
C LYS A 65 -3.55 16.95 -7.12
N ASP A 66 -3.23 15.67 -7.23
CA ASP A 66 -4.19 14.58 -7.28
C ASP A 66 -3.65 13.30 -6.63
N GLU A 67 -4.26 12.85 -5.54
CA GLU A 67 -3.91 11.59 -4.87
C GLU A 67 -4.34 10.36 -5.68
N SER A 68 -5.26 10.51 -6.64
CA SER A 68 -5.64 9.45 -7.59
C SER A 68 -4.72 9.37 -8.81
N LEU A 69 -3.69 10.20 -8.88
CA LEU A 69 -2.66 10.18 -9.94
C LEU A 69 -3.25 10.33 -11.35
N GLY A 70 -4.29 11.15 -11.53
CA GLY A 70 -4.95 11.34 -12.83
C GLY A 70 -5.77 10.14 -13.32
N GLN A 71 -6.00 9.14 -12.47
CA GLN A 71 -6.69 7.90 -12.85
C GLN A 71 -8.16 7.87 -12.41
N CYS A 72 -8.69 9.00 -12.01
CA CYS A 72 -10.10 9.23 -11.75
C CYS A 72 -10.67 10.29 -12.69
N ARG A 73 -12.00 10.34 -12.78
CA ARG A 73 -12.70 11.35 -13.56
C ARG A 73 -12.42 12.76 -13.04
N SER A 74 -12.40 12.91 -11.74
CA SER A 74 -12.08 14.14 -11.05
C SER A 74 -10.89 13.91 -10.12
N PRO A 75 -9.97 14.88 -9.98
CA PRO A 75 -8.82 14.73 -9.09
C PRO A 75 -9.25 14.64 -7.63
N ASN A 76 -8.55 13.82 -6.87
CA ASN A 76 -8.63 13.76 -5.41
C ASN A 76 -7.58 14.72 -4.81
N PRO A 77 -7.98 15.87 -4.27
CA PRO A 77 -7.01 16.85 -3.78
C PRO A 77 -6.04 16.26 -2.73
N PRO A 78 -4.77 16.70 -2.71
CA PRO A 78 -3.84 16.34 -1.65
C PRO A 78 -4.41 16.61 -0.26
N GLY A 79 -4.29 15.63 0.65
CA GLY A 79 -4.88 15.66 1.98
C GLY A 79 -6.22 14.90 2.09
N THR A 80 -6.76 14.38 0.99
CA THR A 80 -7.99 13.55 1.03
C THR A 80 -7.79 12.32 1.91
N PHE A 81 -6.70 11.58 1.73
CA PHE A 81 -6.40 10.41 2.55
C PHE A 81 -6.10 10.77 4.01
N TYR A 82 -5.41 11.89 4.24
CA TYR A 82 -5.17 12.41 5.60
C TYR A 82 -6.48 12.72 6.32
N THR A 83 -7.43 13.45 5.69
CA THR A 83 -8.73 13.79 6.27
C THR A 83 -9.57 12.54 6.59
N MET A 84 -9.55 11.54 5.71
CA MET A 84 -10.14 10.24 6.01
C MET A 84 -9.52 9.62 7.28
N GLY A 85 -8.21 9.71 7.40
CA GLY A 85 -7.47 9.24 8.58
C GLY A 85 -7.87 9.97 9.86
N GLU A 86 -8.01 11.29 9.84
CA GLU A 86 -8.48 12.09 10.99
C GLU A 86 -9.87 11.64 11.46
N LEU A 87 -10.78 11.37 10.53
CA LEU A 87 -12.10 10.86 10.88
C LEU A 87 -12.07 9.44 11.49
N ALA A 88 -11.09 8.64 11.08
CA ALA A 88 -10.97 7.24 11.49
C ALA A 88 -10.31 7.08 12.87
N VAL A 89 -9.29 7.87 13.21
CA VAL A 89 -8.55 7.73 14.50
C VAL A 89 -9.39 8.06 15.73
N HIS A 90 -10.51 8.76 15.57
CA HIS A 90 -11.43 9.10 16.64
C HIS A 90 -12.52 8.03 16.89
N GLN A 91 -12.49 6.93 16.13
CA GLN A 91 -13.51 5.89 16.27
C GLN A 91 -13.09 4.86 17.33
N PRO A 92 -14.05 4.26 18.06
CA PRO A 92 -13.73 3.34 19.15
C PRO A 92 -13.18 2.00 18.67
N ASN A 93 -13.55 1.55 17.46
CA ASN A 93 -13.13 0.26 16.89
C ASN A 93 -12.97 0.32 15.38
N LEU A 94 -12.38 -0.73 14.81
CA LEU A 94 -12.11 -0.81 13.39
C LEU A 94 -13.35 -0.72 12.53
N GLN A 95 -14.48 -1.35 12.94
CA GLN A 95 -15.72 -1.31 12.17
C GLN A 95 -16.22 0.13 11.98
N GLN A 96 -16.26 0.89 13.07
CA GLN A 96 -16.70 2.28 13.03
C GLN A 96 -15.72 3.16 12.23
N ALA A 97 -14.41 2.91 12.36
CA ALA A 97 -13.38 3.59 11.58
C ALA A 97 -13.55 3.32 10.08
N MET A 98 -13.74 2.05 9.68
CA MET A 98 -13.99 1.67 8.28
C MET A 98 -15.28 2.28 7.74
N ASN A 99 -16.39 2.21 8.50
CA ASN A 99 -17.66 2.81 8.10
C ASN A 99 -17.54 4.33 7.91
N ARG A 100 -16.76 4.99 8.78
CA ARG A 100 -16.53 6.43 8.68
C ARG A 100 -15.70 6.77 7.45
N GLY A 101 -14.64 6.01 7.18
CA GLY A 101 -13.81 6.14 5.99
C GLY A 101 -14.61 5.92 4.69
N VAL A 102 -15.43 4.86 4.65
CA VAL A 102 -16.31 4.57 3.51
C VAL A 102 -17.28 5.72 3.22
N ARG A 103 -17.95 6.25 4.25
CA ARG A 103 -18.86 7.40 4.08
C ARG A 103 -18.14 8.64 3.57
N PHE A 104 -16.99 8.97 4.12
CA PHE A 104 -16.18 10.09 3.66
C PHE A 104 -15.80 9.92 2.19
N HIS A 105 -15.31 8.74 1.84
CA HIS A 105 -14.89 8.43 0.48
C HIS A 105 -16.03 8.57 -0.54
N GLN A 106 -17.22 8.06 -0.21
CA GLN A 106 -18.41 8.17 -1.07
C GLN A 106 -18.89 9.61 -1.29
N GLN A 107 -18.55 10.55 -0.39
CA GLN A 107 -18.93 11.95 -0.49
C GLN A 107 -17.90 12.81 -1.24
N VAL A 108 -16.62 12.41 -1.24
CA VAL A 108 -15.51 13.24 -1.69
C VAL A 108 -14.88 12.73 -2.98
N VAL A 109 -14.82 11.40 -3.15
CA VAL A 109 -14.10 10.78 -4.27
C VAL A 109 -15.08 10.44 -5.39
N ASP A 110 -14.84 11.01 -6.59
CA ASP A 110 -15.60 10.75 -7.80
C ASP A 110 -14.74 9.96 -8.81
N GLY A 111 -14.69 8.68 -8.66
CA GLY A 111 -13.89 7.86 -9.60
C GLY A 111 -13.94 6.39 -9.26
N TYR A 112 -14.05 6.07 -7.98
CA TYR A 112 -14.29 4.72 -7.50
C TYR A 112 -15.07 4.77 -6.18
N SER A 113 -15.80 3.71 -5.88
CA SER A 113 -16.51 3.59 -4.61
C SER A 113 -15.90 2.48 -3.76
N ILE A 114 -15.92 2.69 -2.44
CA ILE A 114 -15.51 1.70 -1.45
C ILE A 114 -16.75 1.32 -0.65
N ASN A 115 -16.90 0.02 -0.36
CA ASN A 115 -17.96 -0.51 0.47
C ASN A 115 -17.40 -1.55 1.44
N LEU A 116 -17.89 -1.56 2.67
CA LEU A 116 -17.65 -2.62 3.65
C LEU A 116 -18.88 -3.52 3.70
N VAL A 117 -18.70 -4.79 3.38
CA VAL A 117 -19.72 -5.83 3.50
C VAL A 117 -19.31 -6.79 4.60
N VAL A 118 -20.19 -7.03 5.53
CA VAL A 118 -19.91 -7.88 6.71
C VAL A 118 -20.95 -8.99 6.76
N ASP A 119 -20.47 -10.21 6.89
CA ASP A 119 -21.27 -11.39 7.25
C ASP A 119 -20.78 -11.93 8.61
N GLU A 120 -21.35 -13.06 9.08
CA GLU A 120 -21.06 -13.60 10.40
C GLU A 120 -19.57 -13.84 10.69
N LYS A 121 -18.78 -14.21 9.69
CA LYS A 121 -17.38 -14.64 9.85
C LYS A 121 -16.39 -13.79 9.08
N THR A 122 -16.85 -13.07 8.05
CA THR A 122 -16.00 -12.40 7.08
C THR A 122 -16.39 -10.95 6.90
N ALA A 123 -15.41 -10.09 6.89
CA ALA A 123 -15.54 -8.71 6.44
C ALA A 123 -14.85 -8.56 5.08
N THR A 124 -15.47 -7.84 4.16
CA THR A 124 -14.97 -7.62 2.81
C THR A 124 -15.02 -6.15 2.45
N ILE A 125 -13.87 -5.57 2.13
CA ILE A 125 -13.78 -4.28 1.45
C ILE A 125 -13.94 -4.55 -0.05
N ARG A 126 -14.90 -3.86 -0.67
CA ARG A 126 -15.12 -3.90 -2.11
C ARG A 126 -14.84 -2.54 -2.71
N ILE A 127 -14.10 -2.53 -3.81
CA ILE A 127 -13.80 -1.35 -4.60
C ILE A 127 -14.43 -1.56 -5.97
N HIS A 128 -15.24 -0.61 -6.38
CA HIS A 128 -15.82 -0.56 -7.71
C HIS A 128 -15.32 0.68 -8.44
N GLN A 129 -14.59 0.47 -9.52
CA GLN A 129 -14.07 1.51 -10.41
C GLN A 129 -14.78 1.38 -11.77
N PRO A 130 -15.72 2.28 -12.09
CA PRO A 130 -16.51 2.17 -13.29
C PRO A 130 -15.74 2.51 -14.58
N ARG A 131 -14.60 3.19 -14.45
CA ARG A 131 -13.75 3.67 -15.54
C ARG A 131 -12.37 3.02 -15.50
N LEU A 132 -12.31 1.70 -15.75
CA LEU A 132 -11.05 0.95 -15.82
C LEU A 132 -10.14 1.43 -16.96
N ASP A 133 -10.69 2.11 -17.96
CA ASP A 133 -9.94 2.77 -19.04
C ASP A 133 -9.04 3.91 -18.54
N LEU A 134 -9.33 4.51 -17.39
CA LEU A 134 -8.49 5.51 -16.75
C LEU A 134 -7.35 4.89 -15.91
N ASP A 135 -7.45 3.60 -15.59
CA ASP A 135 -6.44 2.84 -14.82
C ASP A 135 -6.00 1.58 -15.61
N PRO A 136 -5.45 1.74 -16.83
CA PRO A 136 -5.17 0.61 -17.72
C PRO A 136 -4.12 -0.35 -17.18
N ASP A 137 -3.25 0.12 -16.30
CA ASP A 137 -2.24 -0.69 -15.63
C ASP A 137 -2.70 -1.19 -14.26
N HIS A 138 -3.93 -0.86 -13.83
CA HIS A 138 -4.49 -1.18 -12.52
C HIS A 138 -3.71 -0.61 -11.32
N LEU A 139 -2.89 0.42 -11.58
CA LEU A 139 -2.01 1.05 -10.61
C LEU A 139 -2.78 1.67 -9.45
N LEU A 140 -3.85 2.44 -9.75
CA LEU A 140 -4.69 3.07 -8.72
C LEU A 140 -5.37 2.02 -7.87
N THR A 141 -5.94 0.99 -8.51
CA THR A 141 -6.60 -0.11 -7.81
C THR A 141 -5.65 -0.79 -6.83
N ASP A 142 -4.43 -1.11 -7.26
CA ASP A 142 -3.42 -1.75 -6.44
C ASP A 142 -2.99 -0.86 -5.26
N LEU A 143 -2.75 0.43 -5.53
CA LEU A 143 -2.35 1.39 -4.49
C LEU A 143 -3.46 1.59 -3.45
N VAL A 144 -4.72 1.67 -3.88
CA VAL A 144 -5.87 1.81 -2.96
C VAL A 144 -6.02 0.57 -2.08
N LEU A 145 -5.91 -0.64 -2.65
CA LEU A 145 -5.94 -1.88 -1.87
C LEU A 145 -4.85 -1.94 -0.82
N LEU A 146 -3.61 -1.59 -1.22
CA LEU A 146 -2.47 -1.53 -0.31
C LEU A 146 -2.69 -0.46 0.77
N ALA A 147 -3.08 0.74 0.39
CA ALA A 147 -3.28 1.87 1.30
C ALA A 147 -4.33 1.53 2.37
N LEU A 148 -5.49 1.01 1.97
CA LEU A 148 -6.55 0.64 2.90
C LEU A 148 -6.11 -0.48 3.86
N HIS A 149 -5.49 -1.54 3.33
CA HIS A 149 -5.02 -2.64 4.17
C HIS A 149 -3.96 -2.18 5.19
N ARG A 150 -2.96 -1.42 4.74
CA ARG A 150 -1.88 -0.93 5.62
C ARG A 150 -2.40 0.08 6.65
N PHE A 151 -3.28 0.98 6.23
CA PHE A 151 -3.88 1.98 7.12
C PHE A 151 -4.75 1.35 8.20
N TYR A 152 -5.66 0.43 7.84
CA TYR A 152 -6.52 -0.22 8.81
C TYR A 152 -5.76 -1.16 9.75
N SER A 153 -4.72 -1.84 9.26
CA SER A 153 -3.81 -2.60 10.11
C SER A 153 -3.07 -1.69 11.10
N TRP A 154 -2.60 -0.54 10.65
CA TRP A 154 -1.96 0.46 11.50
C TRP A 154 -2.93 1.00 12.55
N LEU A 155 -4.19 1.29 12.20
CA LEU A 155 -5.18 1.82 13.15
C LEU A 155 -5.35 0.95 14.39
N ILE A 156 -5.32 -0.36 14.23
CA ILE A 156 -5.49 -1.32 15.34
C ILE A 156 -4.15 -1.81 15.90
N GLY A 157 -3.01 -1.36 15.35
CA GLY A 157 -1.67 -1.80 15.75
C GLY A 157 -1.39 -3.28 15.55
N ASP A 158 -2.12 -3.92 14.62
CA ASP A 158 -2.00 -5.34 14.34
C ASP A 158 -2.15 -5.56 12.82
N ASN A 159 -1.47 -6.58 12.29
CA ASN A 159 -1.64 -6.92 10.89
C ASN A 159 -2.97 -7.64 10.65
N ILE A 160 -3.84 -7.06 9.83
CA ILE A 160 -5.06 -7.73 9.39
C ILE A 160 -4.66 -8.85 8.42
N THR A 161 -4.73 -10.09 8.89
CA THR A 161 -4.47 -11.26 8.02
C THR A 161 -5.58 -11.38 7.00
N LEU A 162 -5.25 -11.20 5.73
CA LEU A 162 -6.20 -11.33 4.63
C LEU A 162 -6.54 -12.80 4.37
N SER A 163 -7.82 -13.10 4.18
CA SER A 163 -8.28 -14.40 3.69
C SER A 163 -8.10 -14.52 2.19
N SER A 164 -8.43 -13.47 1.44
CA SER A 164 -8.23 -13.39 0.00
C SER A 164 -8.23 -11.95 -0.49
N VAL A 165 -7.61 -11.72 -1.64
CA VAL A 165 -7.69 -10.48 -2.41
C VAL A 165 -8.33 -10.74 -3.76
N PHE A 166 -9.15 -9.80 -4.23
CA PHE A 166 -9.93 -9.90 -5.47
C PHE A 166 -9.51 -8.79 -6.42
N PHE A 167 -9.45 -9.11 -7.71
CA PHE A 167 -9.13 -8.17 -8.77
C PHE A 167 -10.17 -8.27 -9.88
N ALA A 168 -10.78 -7.15 -10.23
CA ALA A 168 -11.80 -7.06 -11.30
C ALA A 168 -11.18 -7.24 -12.69
N TYR A 169 -9.87 -7.21 -12.82
CA TYR A 169 -9.13 -7.39 -14.05
C TYR A 169 -8.54 -8.79 -14.19
N SER A 170 -8.14 -9.15 -15.39
CA SER A 170 -7.48 -10.42 -15.70
C SER A 170 -6.08 -10.47 -15.08
N ARG A 171 -5.56 -11.69 -14.88
CA ARG A 171 -4.22 -11.89 -14.31
C ARG A 171 -3.16 -11.16 -15.15
N PRO A 172 -2.48 -10.13 -14.61
CA PRO A 172 -1.46 -9.40 -15.33
C PRO A 172 -0.14 -10.20 -15.40
N PRO A 173 0.78 -9.87 -16.32
CA PRO A 173 2.06 -10.57 -16.44
C PRO A 173 2.91 -10.54 -15.18
N HIS A 174 2.79 -9.50 -14.37
CA HIS A 174 3.52 -9.31 -13.10
C HIS A 174 2.77 -9.85 -11.87
N ALA A 175 1.70 -10.64 -12.05
CA ALA A 175 0.85 -11.14 -10.96
C ALA A 175 1.60 -11.93 -9.86
N ASP A 176 2.77 -12.47 -10.17
CA ASP A 176 3.59 -13.17 -9.18
C ASP A 176 4.14 -12.23 -8.10
N GLU A 177 4.32 -10.94 -8.42
CA GLU A 177 4.71 -9.91 -7.44
C GLU A 177 3.62 -9.67 -6.38
N TYR A 178 2.34 -9.88 -6.73
CA TYR A 178 1.24 -9.75 -5.77
C TYR A 178 1.32 -10.73 -4.61
N ARG A 179 2.09 -11.84 -4.75
CA ARG A 179 2.38 -12.74 -3.64
C ARG A 179 3.16 -12.03 -2.52
N LEU A 180 3.98 -11.07 -2.90
CA LEU A 180 4.76 -10.28 -1.96
C LEU A 180 3.94 -9.16 -1.31
N LEU A 181 2.95 -8.62 -2.01
CA LEU A 181 2.10 -7.53 -1.55
C LEU A 181 0.91 -8.04 -0.73
N PHE A 182 0.33 -9.15 -1.16
CA PHE A 182 -0.84 -9.81 -0.58
C PHE A 182 -0.55 -11.29 -0.39
N PRO A 183 0.01 -11.71 0.76
CA PRO A 183 0.35 -13.11 1.06
C PRO A 183 -0.88 -13.94 1.43
N CYS A 184 -1.87 -13.96 0.55
CA CYS A 184 -3.14 -14.68 0.70
C CYS A 184 -3.60 -15.23 -0.66
N GLU A 185 -4.77 -15.85 -0.72
CA GLU A 185 -5.38 -16.26 -1.98
C GLU A 185 -5.67 -15.03 -2.86
N ARG A 186 -5.31 -15.09 -4.14
CA ARG A 186 -5.48 -14.02 -5.14
C ARG A 186 -6.41 -14.48 -6.25
N LYS A 187 -7.55 -13.77 -6.40
CA LYS A 187 -8.60 -14.10 -7.38
C LYS A 187 -8.69 -12.98 -8.41
N PHE A 188 -8.48 -13.33 -9.67
CA PHE A 188 -8.57 -12.41 -10.81
C PHE A 188 -9.91 -12.57 -11.53
N SER A 189 -10.23 -11.63 -12.42
CA SER A 189 -11.46 -11.62 -13.22
C SER A 189 -12.74 -11.70 -12.38
N GLN A 190 -12.74 -10.97 -11.27
CA GLN A 190 -13.88 -10.89 -10.36
C GLN A 190 -14.78 -9.71 -10.72
N SER A 191 -15.99 -9.66 -10.18
CA SER A 191 -16.95 -8.56 -10.42
C SER A 191 -16.55 -7.23 -9.74
N TYR A 192 -15.61 -7.27 -8.80
CA TYR A 192 -15.06 -6.11 -8.09
C TYR A 192 -13.64 -6.39 -7.65
N SER A 193 -12.86 -5.35 -7.38
CA SER A 193 -11.59 -5.46 -6.66
C SER A 193 -11.83 -5.29 -5.17
N GLY A 194 -10.97 -5.90 -4.33
CA GLY A 194 -11.18 -5.83 -2.89
C GLY A 194 -10.36 -6.85 -2.13
N PHE A 195 -10.59 -6.93 -0.82
CA PHE A 195 -10.00 -7.97 0.03
C PHE A 195 -10.97 -8.39 1.13
N SER A 196 -10.86 -9.64 1.56
CA SER A 196 -11.60 -10.19 2.68
C SER A 196 -10.67 -10.59 3.83
N PHE A 197 -11.21 -10.51 5.05
CA PHE A 197 -10.52 -10.84 6.29
C PHE A 197 -11.52 -11.32 7.35
N PRO A 198 -11.09 -12.00 8.40
CA PRO A 198 -11.97 -12.45 9.49
C PRO A 198 -12.68 -11.28 10.18
N ALA A 199 -14.01 -11.35 10.30
CA ALA A 199 -14.84 -10.28 10.87
C ALA A 199 -14.45 -9.92 12.32
N LEU A 200 -13.78 -10.83 13.05
CA LEU A 200 -13.31 -10.58 14.41
C LEU A 200 -12.39 -9.34 14.53
N TYR A 201 -11.65 -8.98 13.47
CA TYR A 201 -10.82 -7.77 13.46
C TYR A 201 -11.64 -6.49 13.62
N LEU A 202 -12.90 -6.48 13.16
CA LEU A 202 -13.78 -5.32 13.22
C LEU A 202 -14.02 -4.80 14.66
N ASN A 203 -13.97 -5.70 15.65
CA ASN A 203 -14.15 -5.36 17.05
C ASN A 203 -12.87 -4.85 17.75
N LYS A 204 -11.69 -4.91 17.07
CA LYS A 204 -10.45 -4.41 17.66
C LYS A 204 -10.51 -2.91 17.88
N PRO A 205 -10.02 -2.42 19.03
CA PRO A 205 -10.01 -0.98 19.31
C PRO A 205 -9.06 -0.26 18.35
N VAL A 206 -9.41 0.97 17.99
CA VAL A 206 -8.47 1.93 17.38
C VAL A 206 -7.52 2.40 18.48
N ILE A 207 -6.22 2.16 18.31
CA ILE A 207 -5.18 2.49 19.29
C ILE A 207 -4.30 3.68 18.86
N GLN A 208 -4.58 4.22 17.69
CA GLN A 208 -3.87 5.37 17.15
C GLN A 208 -4.55 6.69 17.57
N ASN A 209 -3.83 7.79 17.39
CA ASN A 209 -4.29 9.13 17.72
C ASN A 209 -3.84 10.13 16.63
N PRO A 210 -4.30 11.41 16.67
CA PRO A 210 -3.95 12.41 15.66
C PRO A 210 -2.44 12.64 15.49
N ASP A 211 -1.66 12.62 16.57
CA ASP A 211 -0.20 12.84 16.48
C ASP A 211 0.50 11.68 15.76
N LYS A 212 0.11 10.44 16.10
CA LYS A 212 0.61 9.25 15.40
C LYS A 212 0.14 9.20 13.94
N LEU A 213 -1.08 9.70 13.65
CA LEU A 213 -1.56 9.83 12.27
C LEU A 213 -0.68 10.77 11.46
N LYS A 214 -0.30 11.91 12.02
CA LYS A 214 0.62 12.86 11.39
C LYS A 214 1.94 12.20 11.01
N ALA A 215 2.53 11.44 11.93
CA ALA A 215 3.75 10.69 11.69
C ALA A 215 3.58 9.61 10.60
N PHE A 216 2.48 8.84 10.65
CA PHE A 216 2.16 7.85 9.64
C PHE A 216 2.03 8.48 8.25
N MET A 217 1.29 9.58 8.12
CA MET A 217 1.06 10.27 6.85
C MET A 217 2.34 10.93 6.30
N TYR A 218 3.22 11.43 7.18
CA TYR A 218 4.53 11.93 6.77
C TYR A 218 5.38 10.84 6.10
N GLU A 219 5.26 9.59 6.55
CA GLU A 219 5.95 8.45 5.96
C GLU A 219 5.19 7.81 4.78
N CYS A 220 3.96 8.26 4.48
CA CYS A 220 3.26 7.85 3.26
C CYS A 220 3.87 8.57 2.03
N PRO A 221 3.95 7.91 0.86
CA PRO A 221 3.50 6.54 0.51
C PRO A 221 4.42 5.39 0.94
N LEU A 222 5.57 5.64 1.57
CA LEU A 222 6.50 4.55 1.92
C LEU A 222 5.82 3.45 2.76
N LYS A 223 5.04 3.84 3.76
CA LYS A 223 4.30 2.90 4.63
C LYS A 223 3.34 1.99 3.86
N ILE A 224 2.81 2.47 2.74
CA ILE A 224 1.90 1.69 1.89
C ILE A 224 2.64 0.56 1.19
N PHE A 225 3.86 0.80 0.71
CA PHE A 225 4.68 -0.20 0.03
C PHE A 225 5.38 -1.16 0.98
N MET A 226 5.55 -0.79 2.25
CA MET A 226 6.17 -1.66 3.25
C MET A 226 5.18 -2.73 3.72
N ARG A 227 5.71 -3.93 3.98
CA ARG A 227 4.91 -4.96 4.64
C ARG A 227 4.67 -4.58 6.11
N PRO A 228 3.49 -4.91 6.67
CA PRO A 228 3.28 -4.81 8.11
C PRO A 228 4.32 -5.63 8.87
N GLN A 229 4.74 -5.15 10.04
CA GLN A 229 5.81 -5.80 10.80
C GLN A 229 5.49 -7.25 11.21
N SER A 230 4.21 -7.58 11.39
CA SER A 230 3.75 -8.93 11.72
C SER A 230 3.85 -9.93 10.55
N ASP A 231 3.95 -9.46 9.30
CA ASP A 231 4.19 -10.31 8.13
C ASP A 231 5.68 -10.61 7.91
N ARG A 232 6.57 -10.05 8.73
CA ARG A 232 7.98 -10.42 8.72
C ARG A 232 8.09 -11.84 9.21
N SER A 233 8.61 -12.73 8.37
CA SER A 233 8.91 -14.10 8.81
C SER A 233 9.84 -14.05 10.03
N ILE A 234 9.72 -15.01 10.95
CA ILE A 234 10.62 -15.12 12.12
C ILE A 234 12.09 -15.10 11.66
N SER A 235 12.39 -15.71 10.51
CA SER A 235 13.72 -15.66 9.90
C SER A 235 14.19 -14.23 9.56
N THR A 236 13.30 -13.36 9.10
CA THR A 236 13.63 -11.96 8.80
C THR A 236 13.84 -11.14 10.08
N GLN A 237 13.01 -11.36 11.10
CA GLN A 237 13.19 -10.72 12.42
C GLN A 237 14.51 -11.15 13.06
N VAL A 238 14.82 -12.44 13.02
CA VAL A 238 16.08 -12.99 13.53
C VAL A 238 17.29 -12.44 12.75
N GLN A 239 17.20 -12.31 11.44
CA GLN A 239 18.28 -11.72 10.62
C GLN A 239 18.51 -10.25 10.94
N GLU A 240 17.46 -9.46 11.13
CA GLU A 240 17.56 -8.04 11.52
C GLU A 240 18.16 -7.90 12.92
N GLU A 241 17.75 -8.75 13.86
CA GLU A 241 18.28 -8.78 15.22
C GLU A 241 19.78 -9.18 15.23
N ILE A 242 20.15 -10.19 14.44
CA ILE A 242 21.54 -10.60 14.27
C ILE A 242 22.36 -9.45 13.66
N GLN A 243 21.85 -8.80 12.61
CA GLN A 243 22.55 -7.68 11.94
C GLN A 243 22.69 -6.49 12.89
N HIS A 244 21.68 -6.18 13.68
CA HIS A 244 21.72 -5.11 14.69
C HIS A 244 22.76 -5.42 15.76
N ASN A 245 22.79 -6.65 16.26
CA ASN A 245 23.74 -7.09 17.28
C ASN A 245 25.18 -7.15 16.74
N LEU A 246 25.39 -7.54 15.49
CA LEU A 246 26.71 -7.52 14.84
C LEU A 246 27.23 -6.08 14.66
N ASN A 247 26.36 -5.14 14.29
CA ASN A 247 26.73 -3.74 14.10
C ASN A 247 26.97 -2.99 15.43
N ASN A 248 26.39 -3.50 16.53
CA ASN A 248 26.50 -2.89 17.87
C ASN A 248 27.47 -3.64 18.81
N GLY A 249 28.37 -4.49 18.30
CA GLY A 249 29.39 -5.17 19.10
C GLY A 249 28.83 -6.27 20.00
N GLY A 250 27.87 -7.05 19.51
CA GLY A 250 27.28 -8.18 20.23
C GLY A 250 28.31 -9.22 20.71
N PRO A 251 27.99 -10.03 21.72
CA PRO A 251 28.93 -10.93 22.39
C PRO A 251 29.53 -11.94 21.40
N SER A 252 30.85 -12.02 21.38
CA SER A 252 31.56 -13.06 20.66
C SER A 252 31.14 -14.43 21.20
N LEU A 253 30.72 -15.33 20.33
CA LEU A 253 30.50 -16.73 20.66
C LEU A 253 31.83 -17.35 21.05
N SER A 254 32.15 -17.36 22.35
CA SER A 254 33.17 -18.21 22.89
C SER A 254 32.66 -19.64 22.93
N PHE A 255 33.16 -20.46 22.03
CA PHE A 255 32.98 -21.91 22.12
C PHE A 255 33.61 -22.39 23.43
N VAL A 256 32.80 -22.88 24.33
CA VAL A 256 33.25 -23.70 25.44
C VAL A 256 33.43 -25.11 24.89
N SER A 257 34.67 -25.48 24.61
CA SER A 257 35.09 -26.86 24.45
C SER A 257 35.27 -27.47 25.83
N THR A 258 34.48 -28.46 26.16
CA THR A 258 34.80 -29.58 27.05
C THR A 258 34.05 -30.80 26.57
#